data_66bf7bdc11072165cb1040f53ad1d8ab
#
_entry.id   66bf7bdc11072165cb1040f53ad1d8ab
#
_cell.length_a   1.000
_cell.length_b   1.000
_cell.length_c   1.000
_cell.angle_alpha   90.00
_cell.angle_beta   90.00
_cell.angle_gamma   90.00
#
_symmetry.space_group_name_H-M   'P 1'
#
loop_
_entity.id
_entity.type
_entity.pdbx_description
1 polymer ?
#
loop_
_entity_poly.entity_id
_entity_poly.type
_entity_poly.pdbx_seq_one_letter_code
_entity_poly.pdbx_strand_id
1 'polypeptide(L)'
;MKLLFATLEVEIGFGLEFSVLKEALQNIDDNLESDIYGNGAVIENFETKIAKILGKQSAVFFPSGTMAQQIALRIWADRKENRCVAYHPLSHLEIHEQDGLKELQQITPILLGTANRLLTIDDIKSLREPVSSVLIELPQREIGGF
;
A
#
# COMPACT_ATOMS: atom_id res chain seq x y z
N MET A 1 15.41 12.94 -4.30
CA MET A 1 14.20 12.48 -4.99
C MET A 1 13.22 11.99 -3.92
N LYS A 2 12.13 12.72 -3.65
CA LYS A 2 11.11 12.26 -2.69
C LYS A 2 10.21 11.28 -3.45
N LEU A 3 10.35 9.98 -3.17
CA LEU A 3 9.35 9.01 -3.59
C LEU A 3 8.14 9.15 -2.66
N LEU A 4 7.01 9.55 -3.21
CA LEU A 4 5.73 9.49 -2.54
C LEU A 4 5.02 8.23 -3.06
N PHE A 5 4.82 7.25 -2.21
CA PHE A 5 3.97 6.11 -2.52
C PHE A 5 2.52 6.51 -2.24
N ALA A 6 1.70 6.53 -3.26
CA ALA A 6 0.26 6.59 -3.11
C ALA A 6 -0.28 5.20 -3.43
N THR A 7 -0.83 4.53 -2.44
CA THR A 7 -1.60 3.31 -2.66
C THR A 7 -3.02 3.73 -2.96
N LEU A 8 -3.46 3.54 -4.18
CA LEU A 8 -4.87 3.67 -4.54
C LEU A 8 -5.53 2.32 -4.24
N GLU A 9 -6.06 2.16 -3.03
CA GLU A 9 -6.97 1.06 -2.75
C GLU A 9 -8.31 1.38 -3.41
N VAL A 10 -8.57 0.74 -4.53
CA VAL A 10 -9.93 0.63 -5.02
C VAL A 10 -10.58 -0.41 -4.12
N GLU A 11 -11.41 0.03 -3.19
CA GLU A 11 -12.34 -0.88 -2.50
C GLU A 11 -13.26 -1.49 -3.54
N ILE A 12 -12.88 -2.65 -4.01
CA ILE A 12 -13.84 -3.58 -4.55
C ILE A 12 -14.53 -4.12 -3.29
N GLY A 13 -15.65 -3.52 -2.93
CA GLY A 13 -16.42 -3.93 -1.76
C GLY A 13 -16.58 -5.45 -1.78
N PHE A 14 -16.46 -6.09 -0.65
CA PHE A 14 -16.83 -7.50 -0.47
C PHE A 14 -18.27 -7.68 -0.99
N GLY A 15 -18.42 -8.25 -2.18
CA GLY A 15 -19.71 -8.38 -2.85
C GLY A 15 -19.76 -7.86 -4.28
N LEU A 16 -18.65 -7.91 -5.02
CA LEU A 16 -18.72 -7.79 -6.47
C LEU A 16 -19.67 -8.87 -6.95
N GLU A 17 -20.89 -8.44 -7.32
CA GLU A 17 -21.81 -9.36 -7.97
C GLU A 17 -21.11 -9.94 -9.20
N PHE A 18 -21.24 -11.24 -9.41
CA PHE A 18 -20.70 -11.90 -10.60
C PHE A 18 -21.12 -11.23 -11.91
N SER A 19 -22.24 -10.51 -11.90
CA SER A 19 -22.72 -9.65 -12.99
C SER A 19 -21.71 -8.57 -13.39
N VAL A 20 -21.09 -7.88 -12.46
CA VAL A 20 -20.11 -6.81 -12.71
C VAL A 20 -18.82 -7.37 -13.31
N LEU A 21 -18.34 -8.50 -12.77
CA LEU A 21 -17.19 -9.19 -13.34
C LEU A 21 -17.46 -9.70 -14.77
N LYS A 22 -18.65 -10.29 -14.96
CA LYS A 22 -19.09 -10.78 -16.28
C LYS A 22 -19.19 -9.64 -17.30
N GLU A 23 -19.74 -8.49 -16.91
CA GLU A 23 -19.82 -7.30 -17.75
C GLU A 23 -18.44 -6.76 -18.09
N ALA A 24 -17.53 -6.68 -17.12
CA ALA A 24 -16.16 -6.27 -17.34
C ALA A 24 -15.44 -7.18 -18.35
N LEU A 25 -15.63 -8.50 -18.23
CA LEU A 25 -15.03 -9.47 -19.14
C LEU A 25 -15.61 -9.43 -20.55
N GLN A 26 -16.90 -9.08 -20.72
CA GLN A 26 -17.54 -8.97 -22.04
C GLN A 26 -16.94 -7.84 -22.92
N ASN A 27 -16.30 -6.86 -22.29
CA ASN A 27 -15.70 -5.73 -23.00
C ASN A 27 -14.20 -5.91 -23.30
N ILE A 28 -13.65 -7.10 -23.02
CA ILE A 28 -12.26 -7.42 -23.32
C ILE A 28 -12.18 -8.00 -24.75
N ASP A 29 -11.21 -7.54 -25.53
CA ASP A 29 -10.91 -8.09 -26.84
C ASP A 29 -10.48 -9.56 -26.72
N ASP A 30 -11.15 -10.47 -27.44
CA ASP A 30 -10.86 -11.91 -27.43
C ASP A 30 -9.41 -12.24 -27.84
N ASN A 31 -8.75 -11.33 -28.56
CA ASN A 31 -7.36 -11.48 -28.99
C ASN A 31 -6.35 -10.81 -28.04
N LEU A 32 -6.82 -10.28 -26.90
CA LEU A 32 -5.93 -9.64 -25.94
C LEU A 32 -5.03 -10.69 -25.29
N GLU A 33 -3.74 -10.57 -25.53
CA GLU A 33 -2.76 -11.43 -24.87
C GLU A 33 -2.59 -11.02 -23.40
N SER A 34 -2.60 -12.02 -22.52
CA SER A 34 -2.34 -11.80 -21.10
C SER A 34 -0.86 -11.56 -20.85
N ASP A 35 -0.57 -10.77 -19.82
CA ASP A 35 0.81 -10.53 -19.39
C ASP A 35 1.46 -11.80 -18.84
N ILE A 36 2.75 -11.93 -19.11
CA ILE A 36 3.58 -13.00 -18.56
C ILE A 36 4.64 -12.35 -17.65
N TYR A 37 4.69 -12.73 -16.38
CA TYR A 37 5.64 -12.20 -15.40
C TYR A 37 5.62 -10.67 -15.24
N GLY A 38 4.46 -10.05 -15.42
CA GLY A 38 4.31 -8.60 -15.35
C GLY A 38 4.88 -7.84 -16.55
N ASN A 39 5.15 -8.54 -17.65
CA ASN A 39 5.56 -7.95 -18.91
C ASN A 39 4.47 -8.14 -19.94
N GLY A 40 3.87 -7.05 -20.38
CA GLY A 40 2.82 -7.06 -21.41
C GLY A 40 2.14 -5.71 -21.55
N ALA A 41 1.57 -5.49 -22.73
CA ALA A 41 0.99 -4.20 -23.07
C ALA A 41 -0.14 -3.75 -22.14
N VAL A 42 -0.89 -4.69 -21.56
CA VAL A 42 -2.02 -4.38 -20.67
C VAL A 42 -1.54 -3.67 -19.40
N ILE A 43 -0.62 -4.31 -18.68
CA ILE A 43 -0.07 -3.75 -17.44
C ILE A 43 0.76 -2.49 -17.71
N GLU A 44 1.64 -2.50 -18.70
CA GLU A 44 2.48 -1.35 -19.04
C GLU A 44 1.65 -0.11 -19.40
N ASN A 45 0.58 -0.28 -20.18
CA ASN A 45 -0.34 0.82 -20.51
C ASN A 45 -1.09 1.31 -19.28
N PHE A 46 -1.52 0.41 -18.41
CA PHE A 46 -2.18 0.77 -17.16
C PHE A 46 -1.24 1.56 -16.24
N GLU A 47 -0.04 1.07 -16.01
CA GLU A 47 0.99 1.73 -15.20
C GLU A 47 1.34 3.12 -15.74
N THR A 48 1.54 3.24 -17.06
CA THR A 48 1.79 4.50 -17.74
C THR A 48 0.65 5.50 -17.52
N LYS A 49 -0.60 5.03 -17.65
CA LYS A 49 -1.79 5.86 -17.44
C LYS A 49 -1.87 6.36 -15.99
N ILE A 50 -1.65 5.48 -15.01
CA ILE A 50 -1.66 5.84 -13.59
C ILE A 50 -0.52 6.80 -13.25
N ALA A 51 0.68 6.54 -13.73
CA ALA A 51 1.81 7.44 -13.54
C ALA A 51 1.51 8.85 -14.04
N LYS A 52 0.90 8.96 -15.24
CA LYS A 52 0.48 10.25 -15.82
C LYS A 52 -0.58 10.96 -14.98
N ILE A 53 -1.61 10.25 -14.53
CA ILE A 53 -2.68 10.82 -13.69
C ILE A 53 -2.10 11.38 -12.38
N LEU A 54 -1.16 10.66 -11.77
CA LEU A 54 -0.53 11.04 -10.51
C LEU A 54 0.66 12.00 -10.67
N GLY A 55 1.04 12.38 -11.90
CA GLY A 55 2.20 13.22 -12.16
C GLY A 55 3.51 12.60 -11.69
N LYS A 56 3.64 11.27 -11.79
CA LYS A 56 4.83 10.50 -11.39
C LYS A 56 5.59 10.00 -12.61
N GLN A 57 6.87 9.70 -12.42
CA GLN A 57 7.73 9.16 -13.48
C GLN A 57 7.32 7.75 -13.90
N SER A 58 6.86 6.94 -12.96
CA SER A 58 6.43 5.56 -13.16
C SER A 58 5.42 5.15 -12.10
N ALA A 59 4.66 4.12 -12.41
CA ALA A 59 3.83 3.37 -11.48
C ALA A 59 4.16 1.89 -11.63
N VAL A 60 3.84 1.10 -10.62
CA VAL A 60 3.97 -0.36 -10.64
C VAL A 60 2.68 -0.95 -10.12
N PHE A 61 2.11 -1.87 -10.88
CA PHE A 61 0.91 -2.61 -10.48
C PHE A 61 1.26 -3.73 -9.51
N PHE A 62 0.44 -3.88 -8.49
CA PHE A 62 0.46 -5.03 -7.58
C PHE A 62 -0.94 -5.63 -7.48
N PRO A 63 -1.06 -6.96 -7.38
CA PRO A 63 -2.37 -7.63 -7.30
C PRO A 63 -3.11 -7.37 -5.97
N SER A 64 -2.42 -6.85 -4.95
CA SER A 64 -3.04 -6.43 -3.70
C SER A 64 -2.34 -5.23 -3.08
N GLY A 65 -3.11 -4.40 -2.36
CA GLY A 65 -2.59 -3.28 -1.59
C GLY A 65 -1.65 -3.72 -0.47
N THR A 66 -1.96 -4.82 0.20
CA THR A 66 -1.10 -5.44 1.22
C THR A 66 0.30 -5.70 0.70
N MET A 67 0.41 -6.36 -0.46
CA MET A 67 1.71 -6.62 -1.09
C MET A 67 2.44 -5.32 -1.42
N ALA A 68 1.75 -4.35 -2.00
CA ALA A 68 2.33 -3.06 -2.37
C ALA A 68 2.89 -2.31 -1.15
N GLN A 69 2.12 -2.24 -0.06
CA GLN A 69 2.53 -1.57 1.18
C GLN A 69 3.76 -2.23 1.81
N GLN A 70 3.74 -3.54 1.96
CA GLN A 70 4.85 -4.28 2.55
C GLN A 70 6.14 -4.14 1.74
N ILE A 71 6.06 -4.25 0.41
CA ILE A 71 7.22 -4.08 -0.48
C ILE A 71 7.75 -2.64 -0.43
N ALA A 72 6.86 -1.65 -0.44
CA ALA A 72 7.27 -0.25 -0.34
C ALA A 72 8.02 0.04 0.97
N LEU A 73 7.51 -0.44 2.10
CA LEU A 73 8.17 -0.30 3.40
C LEU A 73 9.51 -1.05 3.43
N ARG A 74 9.57 -2.24 2.84
CA ARG A 74 10.81 -3.00 2.73
C ARG A 74 11.89 -2.27 1.92
N ILE A 75 11.53 -1.68 0.78
CA ILE A 75 12.45 -0.88 -0.04
C ILE A 75 13.03 0.29 0.77
N TRP A 76 12.20 0.98 1.55
CA TRP A 76 12.68 2.08 2.39
C TRP A 76 13.54 1.59 3.55
N ALA A 77 13.18 0.47 4.18
CA ALA A 77 13.98 -0.15 5.23
C ALA A 77 15.38 -0.51 4.73
N ASP A 78 15.48 -1.11 3.54
CA ASP A 78 16.75 -1.47 2.92
C ASP A 78 17.57 -0.23 2.55
N ARG A 79 16.93 0.79 1.95
CA ARG A 79 17.61 2.06 1.58
C ARG A 79 18.15 2.85 2.77
N LYS A 80 17.49 2.74 3.91
CA LYS A 80 17.87 3.41 5.15
C LYS A 80 18.75 2.56 6.06
N GLU A 81 18.98 1.30 5.67
CA GLU A 81 19.66 0.30 6.51
C GLU A 81 19.04 0.22 7.92
N ASN A 82 17.74 0.41 7.99
CA ASN A 82 16.98 0.43 9.23
C ASN A 82 15.65 -0.29 9.06
N ARG A 83 15.45 -1.34 9.82
CA ARG A 83 14.26 -2.21 9.77
C ARG A 83 13.09 -1.73 10.64
N CYS A 84 13.22 -0.59 11.31
CA CYS A 84 12.15 -0.06 12.12
C CYS A 84 11.19 0.80 11.28
N VAL A 85 9.89 0.52 11.39
CA VAL A 85 8.81 1.29 10.77
C VAL A 85 7.80 1.67 11.84
N ALA A 86 7.45 2.96 11.93
CA ALA A 86 6.48 3.44 12.89
C ALA A 86 5.10 3.60 12.25
N TYR A 87 4.05 3.18 12.96
CA TYR A 87 2.67 3.34 12.53
C TYR A 87 1.69 3.27 13.71
N HIS A 88 0.44 3.64 13.42
CA HIS A 88 -0.64 3.63 14.41
C HIS A 88 -0.94 2.21 14.93
N PRO A 89 -1.29 2.02 16.23
CA PRO A 89 -1.63 0.68 16.77
C PRO A 89 -2.81 0.00 16.08
N LEU A 90 -3.69 0.76 15.44
CA LEU A 90 -4.80 0.24 14.62
C LEU A 90 -4.50 0.34 13.12
N SER A 91 -3.24 0.33 12.72
CA SER A 91 -2.89 0.22 11.30
C SER A 91 -3.35 -1.12 10.74
N HIS A 92 -3.79 -1.10 9.48
CA HIS A 92 -4.15 -2.32 8.75
C HIS A 92 -3.05 -3.38 8.82
N LEU A 93 -1.80 -2.96 8.71
CA LEU A 93 -0.63 -3.87 8.80
C LEU A 93 -0.48 -4.53 10.17
N GLU A 94 -0.96 -3.88 11.24
CA GLU A 94 -0.87 -4.44 12.59
C GLU A 94 -1.99 -5.43 12.88
N ILE A 95 -3.23 -5.08 12.50
CA ILE A 95 -4.41 -5.81 12.96
C ILE A 95 -4.96 -6.84 11.96
N HIS A 96 -4.66 -6.68 10.66
CA HIS A 96 -5.25 -7.54 9.63
C HIS A 96 -4.24 -8.42 8.87
N GLU A 97 -2.94 -8.19 9.01
CA GLU A 97 -1.90 -8.82 8.19
C GLU A 97 -1.15 -9.97 8.89
N GLN A 98 -1.63 -10.41 10.06
CA GLN A 98 -1.08 -11.56 10.80
C GLN A 98 0.46 -11.53 10.93
N ASP A 99 1.00 -10.39 11.34
CA ASP A 99 2.45 -10.16 11.46
C ASP A 99 3.24 -10.28 10.14
N GLY A 100 2.57 -10.24 8.98
CA GLY A 100 3.21 -10.42 7.68
C GLY A 100 4.37 -9.47 7.43
N LEU A 101 4.26 -8.22 7.88
CA LEU A 101 5.35 -7.24 7.79
C LEU A 101 6.60 -7.70 8.56
N LYS A 102 6.43 -8.26 9.73
CA LYS A 102 7.51 -8.77 10.59
C LYS A 102 8.07 -10.07 10.07
N GLU A 103 7.20 -11.04 9.81
CA GLU A 103 7.61 -12.40 9.44
C GLU A 103 8.18 -12.49 8.00
N LEU A 104 7.54 -11.82 7.05
CA LEU A 104 7.94 -11.89 5.64
C LEU A 104 8.98 -10.82 5.28
N GLN A 105 8.85 -9.62 5.83
CA GLN A 105 9.72 -8.50 5.47
C GLN A 105 10.84 -8.24 6.50
N GLN A 106 10.82 -8.92 7.65
CA GLN A 106 11.77 -8.74 8.74
C GLN A 106 11.83 -7.28 9.22
N ILE A 107 10.68 -6.60 9.23
CA ILE A 107 10.54 -5.23 9.69
C ILE A 107 10.04 -5.25 11.14
N THR A 108 10.65 -4.44 11.98
CA THR A 108 10.25 -4.25 13.37
C THR A 108 9.25 -3.09 13.45
N PRO A 109 7.99 -3.35 13.85
CA PRO A 109 7.02 -2.29 14.04
C PRO A 109 7.32 -1.49 15.31
N ILE A 110 7.12 -0.17 15.23
CA ILE A 110 7.09 0.74 16.37
C ILE A 110 5.69 1.36 16.42
N LEU A 111 4.90 0.95 17.41
CA LEU A 111 3.56 1.47 17.56
C LEU A 111 3.61 2.92 18.05
N LEU A 112 2.98 3.82 17.28
CA LEU A 112 3.04 5.25 17.47
C LEU A 112 1.66 5.80 17.82
N GLY A 113 1.59 6.62 18.87
CA GLY A 113 0.35 7.17 19.37
C GLY A 113 -0.46 6.19 20.23
N THR A 114 -1.77 6.37 20.24
CA THR A 114 -2.70 5.55 21.03
C THR A 114 -3.91 5.14 20.19
N ALA A 115 -4.49 3.97 20.48
CA ALA A 115 -5.57 3.39 19.69
C ALA A 115 -6.88 4.20 19.64
N ASN A 116 -7.05 5.18 20.50
CA ASN A 116 -8.30 5.92 20.64
C ASN A 116 -8.34 7.29 19.92
N ARG A 117 -7.30 7.65 19.18
CA ARG A 117 -7.22 8.92 18.44
C ARG A 117 -6.25 8.83 17.27
N LEU A 118 -6.39 9.73 16.31
CA LEU A 118 -5.47 9.86 15.19
C LEU A 118 -4.04 10.21 15.63
N LEU A 119 -3.07 9.89 14.81
CA LEU A 119 -1.69 10.32 14.98
C LEU A 119 -1.58 11.84 14.92
N THR A 120 -0.74 12.37 15.77
CA THR A 120 -0.38 13.78 15.82
C THR A 120 1.10 13.99 15.50
N ILE A 121 1.46 15.23 15.21
CA ILE A 121 2.87 15.60 15.01
C ILE A 121 3.69 15.35 16.29
N ASP A 122 3.09 15.48 17.46
CA ASP A 122 3.79 15.25 18.71
C ASP A 122 4.08 13.77 18.96
N ASP A 123 3.23 12.87 18.46
CA ASP A 123 3.54 11.44 18.47
C ASP A 123 4.79 11.16 17.63
N ILE A 124 4.88 11.75 16.43
CA ILE A 124 6.06 11.61 15.57
C ILE A 124 7.31 12.17 16.24
N LYS A 125 7.20 13.32 16.88
CA LYS A 125 8.33 13.93 17.63
C LYS A 125 8.74 13.13 18.85
N SER A 126 7.85 12.30 19.40
CA SER A 126 8.12 11.46 20.56
C SER A 126 8.94 10.21 20.25
N LEU A 127 9.16 9.91 18.97
CA LEU A 127 10.00 8.79 18.55
C LEU A 127 11.41 8.92 19.15
N ARG A 128 11.82 7.91 19.91
CA ARG A 128 13.14 7.87 20.57
C ARG A 128 14.20 7.21 19.72
N GLU A 129 13.76 6.37 18.80
CA GLU A 129 14.64 5.60 17.92
C GLU A 129 14.44 6.03 16.46
N PRO A 130 15.51 6.00 15.65
CA PRO A 130 15.37 6.28 14.23
C PRO A 130 14.52 5.21 13.55
N VAL A 131 13.66 5.64 12.64
CA VAL A 131 12.83 4.76 11.82
C VAL A 131 13.13 4.98 10.34
N SER A 132 12.97 3.94 9.53
CA SER A 132 13.08 4.05 8.09
C SER A 132 11.89 4.81 7.49
N SER A 133 10.72 4.61 8.06
CA SER A 133 9.47 5.19 7.56
C SER A 133 8.46 5.38 8.70
N VAL A 134 7.57 6.33 8.50
CA VAL A 134 6.32 6.46 9.26
C VAL A 134 5.18 6.21 8.29
N LEU A 135 4.33 5.22 8.57
CA LEU A 135 3.13 4.94 7.80
C LEU A 135 1.95 5.70 8.42
N ILE A 136 1.25 6.45 7.59
CA ILE A 136 0.02 7.15 7.95
C ILE A 136 -1.08 6.67 7.01
N GLU A 137 -2.19 6.22 7.59
CA GLU A 137 -3.40 5.82 6.86
C GLU A 137 -4.38 6.99 6.78
N LEU A 138 -4.89 7.27 5.60
CA LEU A 138 -5.87 8.31 5.34
C LEU A 138 -6.96 7.79 4.40
N PRO A 139 -8.18 7.54 4.90
CA PRO A 139 -8.62 7.68 6.31
C PRO A 139 -8.08 6.56 7.21
N GLN A 140 -8.02 6.83 8.52
CA GLN A 140 -7.80 5.76 9.51
C GLN A 140 -9.16 5.08 9.76
N ARG A 141 -9.34 3.90 9.20
CA ARG A 141 -10.65 3.22 9.12
C ARG A 141 -11.22 2.84 10.48
N GLU A 142 -10.38 2.30 11.35
CA GLU A 142 -10.80 1.70 12.62
C GLU A 142 -11.36 2.71 13.63
N ILE A 143 -11.01 3.98 13.48
CA ILE A 143 -11.51 5.06 14.32
C ILE A 143 -12.27 6.15 13.54
N GLY A 144 -12.54 5.89 12.25
CA GLY A 144 -13.36 6.78 11.42
C GLY A 144 -12.81 8.19 11.24
N GLY A 145 -11.48 8.36 11.26
CA GLY A 145 -10.82 9.66 11.22
C GLY A 145 -10.15 9.96 9.86
N PHE A 146 -10.07 11.26 9.55
CA PHE A 146 -9.32 11.84 8.44
C PHE A 146 -8.17 12.70 8.94
#